data_c867a89ffaddf67a68b39958eec091d7
#
_entry.id   c867a89ffaddf67a68b39958eec091d7
#
_cell.length_a   1.000
_cell.length_b   1.000
_cell.length_c   1.000
_cell.angle_alpha   90.00
_cell.angle_beta   90.00
_cell.angle_gamma   90.00
#
_symmetry.space_group_name_H-M   'P 1'
#
loop_
_entity.id
_entity.type
_entity.pdbx_description
1 polymer ?
#
loop_
_entity_poly.entity_id
_entity_poly.type
_entity_poly.pdbx_seq_one_letter_code
_entity_poly.pdbx_strand_id
1 'polypeptide(L)'
;ENRVYEVELADRSRVVAKFYRPQRWTAGEILAEHRFLSELDAEEIPVCPARPFPDGSTLAKTAGGIFYTLFDRKGGRAPAELDARGAARLGMLVGRLHVVGARRRDADRLHLTSDAYVRRDLDWLERSAMVPRRLAQRYFAAGRAIADAYDRLSSGVAVLRLHGDLHLGNVLDRDGELRLLDF
;
A
#
# COMPACT_ATOMS: atom_id res chain seq x y z
N GLU A 1 -3.82 6.53 -10.69
CA GLU A 1 -2.93 5.38 -10.42
C GLU A 1 -1.47 5.82 -10.48
N ASN A 2 -0.59 5.10 -9.79
CA ASN A 2 0.85 5.26 -9.94
C ASN A 2 1.30 4.74 -11.30
N ARG A 3 2.42 5.22 -11.80
CA ARG A 3 3.03 4.69 -13.03
C ARG A 3 4.31 3.96 -12.68
N VAL A 4 4.45 2.73 -13.19
CA VAL A 4 5.59 1.86 -12.92
C VAL A 4 6.26 1.51 -14.24
N TYR A 5 7.59 1.67 -14.29
CA TYR A 5 8.40 1.39 -15.47
C TYR A 5 9.60 0.53 -15.10
N GLU A 6 9.93 -0.44 -15.94
CA GLU A 6 11.24 -1.08 -15.90
C GLU A 6 12.23 -0.17 -16.66
N VAL A 7 13.35 0.13 -16.04
CA VAL A 7 14.40 1.01 -16.59
C VAL A 7 15.71 0.26 -16.62
N GLU A 8 16.34 0.25 -17.77
CA GLU A 8 17.71 -0.26 -17.93
C GLU A 8 18.71 0.87 -17.65
N LEU A 9 19.65 0.62 -16.74
CA LEU A 9 20.70 1.56 -16.37
C LEU A 9 21.91 1.45 -17.32
N ALA A 10 22.84 2.40 -17.24
CA ALA A 10 24.02 2.44 -18.10
C ALA A 10 24.92 1.19 -17.96
N ASP A 11 24.91 0.53 -16.81
CA ASP A 11 25.61 -0.72 -16.51
C ASP A 11 24.85 -1.98 -16.96
N ARG A 12 23.74 -1.81 -17.71
CA ARG A 12 22.77 -2.84 -18.14
C ARG A 12 22.00 -3.52 -17.01
N SER A 13 22.16 -3.11 -15.77
CA SER A 13 21.27 -3.53 -14.69
C SER A 13 19.87 -2.94 -14.88
N ARG A 14 18.86 -3.57 -14.28
CA ARG A 14 17.48 -3.12 -14.41
C ARG A 14 16.89 -2.80 -13.06
N VAL A 15 16.19 -1.69 -13.00
CA VAL A 15 15.45 -1.23 -11.85
C VAL A 15 13.97 -1.00 -12.22
N VAL A 16 13.13 -0.97 -11.22
CA VAL A 16 11.73 -0.57 -11.35
C VAL A 16 11.58 0.84 -10.78
N ALA A 17 11.12 1.79 -11.59
CA ALA A 17 10.82 3.15 -11.19
C ALA A 17 9.31 3.31 -10.99
N LYS A 18 8.89 3.61 -9.76
CA LYS A 18 7.49 3.91 -9.40
C LYS A 18 7.33 5.42 -9.26
N PHE A 19 6.51 6.02 -10.12
CA PHE A 19 6.14 7.42 -10.07
C PHE A 19 4.79 7.54 -9.38
N TYR A 20 4.73 8.32 -8.32
CA TYR A 20 3.51 8.48 -7.53
C TYR A 20 2.58 9.51 -8.18
N ARG A 21 1.29 9.22 -8.18
CA ARG A 21 0.27 10.15 -8.66
C ARG A 21 0.35 11.47 -7.88
N PRO A 22 0.47 12.63 -8.56
CA PRO A 22 0.51 13.92 -7.89
C PRO A 22 -0.68 14.13 -6.95
N GLN A 23 -0.43 14.72 -5.78
CA GLN A 23 -1.44 15.04 -4.76
C GLN A 23 -2.18 13.83 -4.15
N ARG A 24 -1.80 12.59 -4.50
CA ARG A 24 -2.41 11.39 -3.90
C ARG A 24 -1.73 11.00 -2.60
N TRP A 25 -0.41 11.12 -2.53
CA TRP A 25 0.41 10.70 -1.42
C TRP A 25 1.33 11.82 -0.96
N THR A 26 1.47 11.98 0.33
CA THR A 26 2.48 12.85 0.94
C THR A 26 3.84 12.15 0.96
N ALA A 27 4.91 12.93 1.12
CA ALA A 27 6.25 12.36 1.31
C ALA A 27 6.32 11.49 2.58
N GLY A 28 5.65 11.89 3.65
CA GLY A 28 5.59 11.15 4.91
C GLY A 28 4.98 9.76 4.73
N GLU A 29 3.83 9.66 4.04
CA GLU A 29 3.15 8.39 3.74
C GLU A 29 4.02 7.45 2.90
N ILE A 30 4.69 7.96 1.84
CA ILE A 30 5.60 7.16 1.02
C ILE A 30 6.81 6.69 1.85
N LEU A 31 7.42 7.56 2.63
CA LEU A 31 8.55 7.18 3.47
C LEU A 31 8.14 6.23 4.60
N ALA A 32 6.90 6.26 5.08
CA ALA A 32 6.37 5.28 6.02
C ALA A 32 6.26 3.88 5.39
N GLU A 33 5.88 3.79 4.11
CA GLU A 33 5.94 2.55 3.32
C GLU A 33 7.39 2.05 3.25
N HIS A 34 8.35 2.91 2.87
CA HIS A 34 9.76 2.54 2.73
C HIS A 34 10.36 2.04 4.05
N ARG A 35 10.07 2.71 5.17
CA ARG A 35 10.52 2.27 6.51
C ARG A 35 9.98 0.89 6.83
N PHE A 36 8.70 0.64 6.56
CA PHE A 36 8.09 -0.66 6.82
C PHE A 36 8.68 -1.76 5.95
N LEU A 37 8.87 -1.51 4.66
CA LEU A 37 9.54 -2.44 3.73
C LEU A 37 10.97 -2.78 4.19
N SER A 38 11.74 -1.79 4.65
CA SER A 38 13.08 -2.00 5.18
C SER A 38 13.09 -2.88 6.44
N GLU A 39 12.13 -2.69 7.35
CA GLU A 39 11.98 -3.52 8.55
C GLU A 39 11.60 -4.96 8.20
N LEU A 40 10.71 -5.15 7.22
CA LEU A 40 10.31 -6.47 6.75
C LEU A 40 11.47 -7.21 6.09
N ASP A 41 12.27 -6.51 5.27
CA ASP A 41 13.46 -7.07 4.62
C ASP A 41 14.53 -7.48 5.63
N ALA A 42 14.75 -6.66 6.67
CA ALA A 42 15.66 -6.98 7.78
C ALA A 42 15.24 -8.23 8.58
N GLU A 43 13.96 -8.58 8.57
CA GLU A 43 13.38 -9.81 9.15
C GLU A 43 13.26 -10.96 8.12
N GLU A 44 13.94 -10.84 7.00
CA GLU A 44 13.95 -11.84 5.92
C GLU A 44 12.54 -12.17 5.40
N ILE A 45 11.63 -11.18 5.42
CA ILE A 45 10.33 -11.29 4.78
C ILE A 45 10.48 -10.90 3.31
N PRO A 46 10.10 -11.77 2.35
CA PRO A 46 10.28 -11.50 0.94
C PRO A 46 9.43 -10.32 0.46
N VAL A 47 10.01 -9.13 0.46
CA VAL A 47 9.45 -7.86 -0.03
C VAL A 47 10.43 -7.20 -0.99
N CYS A 48 10.06 -6.07 -1.59
CA CYS A 48 10.93 -5.25 -2.41
C CYS A 48 11.16 -3.90 -1.70
N PRO A 49 12.24 -3.76 -0.89
CA PRO A 49 12.54 -2.47 -0.27
C PRO A 49 12.94 -1.44 -1.31
N ALA A 50 12.69 -0.17 -1.01
CA ALA A 50 13.08 0.94 -1.85
C ALA A 50 14.63 1.02 -1.92
N ARG A 51 15.15 1.12 -3.15
CA ARG A 51 16.59 1.25 -3.39
C ARG A 51 17.05 2.66 -3.01
N PRO A 52 18.12 2.81 -2.20
CA PRO A 52 18.62 4.12 -1.86
C PRO A 52 19.29 4.80 -3.07
N PHE A 53 19.11 6.10 -3.19
CA PHE A 53 19.91 6.98 -4.07
C PHE A 53 21.30 7.21 -3.49
N PRO A 54 22.24 7.82 -4.25
CA PRO A 54 23.60 8.07 -3.77
C PRO A 54 23.71 8.91 -2.48
N ASP A 55 22.70 9.74 -2.20
CA ASP A 55 22.58 10.54 -0.98
C ASP A 55 21.95 9.79 0.20
N GLY A 56 21.62 8.51 0.02
CA GLY A 56 20.96 7.66 1.02
C GLY A 56 19.45 7.84 1.10
N SER A 57 18.85 8.79 0.40
CA SER A 57 17.39 8.92 0.33
C SER A 57 16.78 7.79 -0.48
N THR A 58 15.51 7.48 -0.23
CA THR A 58 14.75 6.46 -1.01
C THR A 58 13.61 7.09 -1.81
N LEU A 59 13.40 8.40 -1.64
CA LEU A 59 12.36 9.16 -2.31
C LEU A 59 12.96 10.40 -2.97
N ALA A 60 12.69 10.60 -4.25
CA ALA A 60 13.13 11.75 -5.01
C ALA A 60 11.96 12.45 -5.71
N LYS A 61 12.23 13.63 -6.26
CA LYS A 61 11.28 14.39 -7.08
C LYS A 61 11.87 14.65 -8.46
N THR A 62 11.04 14.55 -9.48
CA THR A 62 11.36 15.07 -10.82
C THR A 62 11.39 16.59 -10.82
N ALA A 63 11.93 17.21 -11.88
CA ALA A 63 11.86 18.67 -12.08
C ALA A 63 10.42 19.20 -12.06
N GLY A 64 9.43 18.39 -12.48
CA GLY A 64 8.01 18.72 -12.41
C GLY A 64 7.35 18.45 -11.07
N GLY A 65 8.11 18.11 -10.01
CA GLY A 65 7.61 17.93 -8.65
C GLY A 65 6.94 16.58 -8.37
N ILE A 66 7.00 15.60 -9.31
CA ILE A 66 6.43 14.29 -9.14
C ILE A 66 7.38 13.43 -8.29
N PHE A 67 6.88 12.83 -7.22
CA PHE A 67 7.62 11.88 -6.41
C PHE A 67 7.90 10.59 -7.20
N TYR A 68 9.10 10.04 -7.01
CA TYR A 68 9.44 8.72 -7.53
C TYR A 68 10.42 7.98 -6.63
N THR A 69 10.38 6.66 -6.74
CA THR A 69 11.23 5.73 -5.99
C THR A 69 11.75 4.67 -6.95
N LEU A 70 12.94 4.15 -6.67
CA LEU A 70 13.52 3.03 -7.38
C LEU A 70 13.46 1.76 -6.53
N PHE A 71 13.23 0.64 -7.17
CA PHE A 71 13.28 -0.70 -6.57
C PHE A 71 14.17 -1.59 -7.41
N ASP A 72 14.83 -2.55 -6.78
CA ASP A 72 15.51 -3.60 -7.52
C ASP A 72 14.49 -4.46 -8.26
N ARG A 73 14.77 -4.73 -9.53
CA ARG A 73 13.93 -5.65 -10.31
C ARG A 73 14.01 -7.06 -9.73
N LYS A 74 12.90 -7.59 -9.29
CA LYS A 74 12.76 -8.98 -8.84
C LYS A 74 12.06 -9.80 -9.93
N GLY A 75 12.54 -11.02 -10.15
CA GLY A 75 11.89 -11.96 -11.06
C GLY A 75 10.63 -12.57 -10.44
N GLY A 76 9.77 -13.11 -11.29
CA GLY A 76 8.51 -13.74 -10.89
C GLY A 76 7.33 -13.24 -11.70
N ARG A 77 6.16 -13.86 -11.49
CA ARG A 77 4.89 -13.47 -12.12
C ARG A 77 3.80 -13.46 -11.05
N ALA A 78 2.81 -12.61 -11.23
CA ALA A 78 1.62 -12.66 -10.39
C ALA A 78 0.90 -13.99 -10.65
N PRO A 79 0.62 -14.82 -9.61
CA PRO A 79 -0.13 -16.05 -9.80
C PRO A 79 -1.58 -15.73 -10.15
N ALA A 80 -2.16 -16.47 -11.11
CA ALA A 80 -3.57 -16.32 -11.45
C ALA A 80 -4.47 -16.88 -10.31
N GLU A 81 -4.00 -17.96 -9.68
CA GLU A 81 -4.64 -18.61 -8.54
C GLU A 81 -3.57 -19.28 -7.67
N LEU A 82 -3.93 -19.62 -6.45
CA LEU A 82 -3.08 -20.40 -5.54
C LEU A 82 -3.77 -21.71 -5.20
N ASP A 83 -3.03 -22.80 -5.27
CA ASP A 83 -3.44 -24.06 -4.67
C ASP A 83 -3.41 -23.97 -3.12
N ALA A 84 -3.88 -25.01 -2.45
CA ALA A 84 -3.91 -25.05 -0.98
C ALA A 84 -2.52 -24.83 -0.35
N ARG A 85 -1.45 -25.34 -0.99
CA ARG A 85 -0.08 -25.17 -0.52
C ARG A 85 0.41 -23.73 -0.71
N GLY A 86 0.11 -23.12 -1.86
CA GLY A 86 0.40 -21.72 -2.15
C GLY A 86 -0.34 -20.76 -1.19
N ALA A 87 -1.62 -21.02 -0.96
CA ALA A 87 -2.43 -20.27 -0.01
C ALA A 87 -1.87 -20.35 1.43
N ALA A 88 -1.46 -21.55 1.87
CA ALA A 88 -0.83 -21.73 3.17
C ALA A 88 0.51 -20.97 3.29
N ARG A 89 1.35 -20.98 2.24
CA ARG A 89 2.60 -20.20 2.21
C ARG A 89 2.32 -18.70 2.28
N LEU A 90 1.36 -18.20 1.51
CA LEU A 90 0.96 -16.78 1.57
C LEU A 90 0.46 -16.42 2.96
N GLY A 91 -0.38 -17.26 3.57
CA GLY A 91 -0.87 -17.06 4.94
C GLY A 91 0.24 -16.97 5.99
N MET A 92 1.24 -17.86 5.91
CA MET A 92 2.42 -17.80 6.79
C MET A 92 3.22 -16.50 6.57
N LEU A 93 3.41 -16.09 5.33
CA LEU A 93 4.12 -14.86 5.00
C LEU A 93 3.41 -13.62 5.56
N VAL A 94 2.09 -13.55 5.40
CA VAL A 94 1.24 -12.49 5.96
C VAL A 94 1.28 -12.50 7.49
N GLY A 95 1.25 -13.68 8.12
CA GLY A 95 1.39 -13.81 9.57
C GLY A 95 2.71 -13.23 10.08
N ARG A 96 3.84 -13.52 9.42
CA ARG A 96 5.15 -12.94 9.75
C ARG A 96 5.15 -11.42 9.57
N LEU A 97 4.57 -10.90 8.48
CA LEU A 97 4.40 -9.48 8.24
C LEU A 97 3.63 -8.80 9.39
N HIS A 98 2.54 -9.41 9.85
CA HIS A 98 1.73 -8.87 10.94
C HIS A 98 2.50 -8.84 12.27
N VAL A 99 3.36 -9.83 12.55
CA VAL A 99 4.23 -9.82 13.73
C VAL A 99 5.17 -8.61 13.71
N VAL A 100 5.80 -8.31 12.58
CA VAL A 100 6.64 -7.11 12.42
C VAL A 100 5.78 -5.84 12.47
N GLY A 101 4.63 -5.84 11.81
CA GLY A 101 3.68 -4.73 11.78
C GLY A 101 3.19 -4.31 13.18
N ALA A 102 3.06 -5.27 14.10
CA ALA A 102 2.60 -5.02 15.47
C ALA A 102 3.67 -4.40 16.39
N ARG A 103 4.96 -4.45 16.05
CA ARG A 103 6.07 -3.98 16.90
C ARG A 103 6.02 -2.47 17.17
N ARG A 104 5.55 -1.68 16.19
CA ARG A 104 5.40 -0.23 16.33
C ARG A 104 4.31 0.34 15.44
N ARG A 105 3.80 1.50 15.80
CA ARG A 105 2.95 2.32 14.93
C ARG A 105 3.81 3.29 14.13
N ASP A 106 3.29 3.75 13.01
CA ASP A 106 3.88 4.83 12.21
C ASP A 106 2.78 5.87 11.97
N ALA A 107 3.01 7.09 12.45
CA ALA A 107 2.01 8.16 12.40
C ALA A 107 1.71 8.64 10.98
N ASP A 108 2.70 8.48 10.07
CA ASP A 108 2.55 8.84 8.66
C ASP A 108 1.84 7.75 7.83
N ARG A 109 1.70 6.53 8.39
CA ARG A 109 0.98 5.46 7.70
C ARG A 109 -0.51 5.73 7.72
N LEU A 110 -1.17 5.56 6.58
CA LEU A 110 -2.62 5.73 6.46
C LEU A 110 -3.38 4.83 7.45
N HIS A 111 -4.22 5.43 8.27
CA HIS A 111 -5.02 4.70 9.24
C HIS A 111 -6.34 4.27 8.61
N LEU A 112 -6.66 2.98 8.72
CA LEU A 112 -7.93 2.42 8.25
C LEU A 112 -9.05 2.77 9.25
N THR A 113 -9.62 3.96 9.10
CA THR A 113 -10.70 4.49 9.93
C THR A 113 -11.91 4.87 9.08
N SER A 114 -13.10 4.92 9.69
CA SER A 114 -14.30 5.42 9.01
C SER A 114 -14.13 6.87 8.54
N ASP A 115 -13.40 7.69 9.28
CA ASP A 115 -13.14 9.08 8.89
C ASP A 115 -12.28 9.16 7.63
N ALA A 116 -11.20 8.37 7.55
CA ALA A 116 -10.28 8.39 6.41
C ALA A 116 -10.89 7.82 5.12
N TYR A 117 -11.77 6.82 5.22
CA TYR A 117 -12.25 6.05 4.07
C TYR A 117 -13.72 6.30 3.70
N VAL A 118 -14.50 6.92 4.60
CA VAL A 118 -15.93 7.10 4.38
C VAL A 118 -16.38 8.54 4.66
N ARG A 119 -16.22 9.04 5.89
CA ARG A 119 -16.83 10.31 6.31
C ARG A 119 -16.30 11.49 5.53
N ARG A 120 -14.98 11.62 5.40
CA ARG A 120 -14.34 12.69 4.64
C ARG A 120 -14.80 12.75 3.18
N ASP A 121 -14.95 11.59 2.55
CA ASP A 121 -15.37 11.50 1.16
C ASP A 121 -16.88 11.78 1.01
N LEU A 122 -17.69 11.35 1.98
CA LEU A 122 -19.13 11.72 2.04
C LEU A 122 -19.31 13.23 2.19
N ASP A 123 -18.54 13.86 3.07
CA ASP A 123 -18.60 15.31 3.28
C ASP A 123 -18.16 16.09 2.03
N TRP A 124 -17.16 15.59 1.32
CA TRP A 124 -16.74 16.18 0.05
C TRP A 124 -17.81 16.03 -1.02
N LEU A 125 -18.41 14.84 -1.17
CA LEU A 125 -19.50 14.58 -2.12
C LEU A 125 -20.72 15.44 -1.81
N GLU A 126 -21.06 15.64 -0.54
CA GLU A 126 -22.19 16.48 -0.12
C GLU A 126 -21.97 17.94 -0.49
N ARG A 127 -20.76 18.49 -0.22
CA ARG A 127 -20.37 19.86 -0.60
C ARG A 127 -20.28 20.06 -2.12
N SER A 128 -19.83 19.06 -2.85
CA SER A 128 -19.66 19.15 -4.32
C SER A 128 -20.94 18.99 -5.10
N ALA A 129 -22.05 18.61 -4.45
CA ALA A 129 -23.35 18.32 -5.06
C ALA A 129 -23.32 17.33 -6.23
N MET A 130 -22.31 16.44 -6.25
CA MET A 130 -22.16 15.44 -7.31
C MET A 130 -23.17 14.29 -7.23
N VAL A 131 -23.75 14.05 -6.06
CA VAL A 131 -24.80 13.03 -5.89
C VAL A 131 -26.14 13.62 -6.35
N PRO A 132 -26.86 12.96 -7.29
CA PRO A 132 -28.17 13.44 -7.74
C PRO A 132 -29.13 13.67 -6.57
N ARG A 133 -29.83 14.81 -6.54
CA ARG A 133 -30.72 15.22 -5.43
C ARG A 133 -31.68 14.11 -4.99
N ARG A 134 -32.27 13.37 -5.96
CA ARG A 134 -33.21 12.28 -5.69
C ARG A 134 -32.62 11.11 -4.90
N LEU A 135 -31.27 10.95 -4.90
CA LEU A 135 -30.56 9.88 -4.23
C LEU A 135 -29.82 10.37 -2.97
N ALA A 136 -29.56 11.68 -2.86
CA ALA A 136 -28.66 12.26 -1.89
C ALA A 136 -28.97 11.82 -0.44
N GLN A 137 -30.23 11.99 -0.02
CA GLN A 137 -30.64 11.63 1.35
C GLN A 137 -30.34 10.16 1.67
N ARG A 138 -30.74 9.23 0.79
CA ARG A 138 -30.52 7.79 1.01
C ARG A 138 -29.06 7.42 0.93
N TYR A 139 -28.31 8.01 -0.01
CA TYR A 139 -26.89 7.75 -0.22
C TYR A 139 -26.08 8.15 1.02
N PHE A 140 -26.25 9.39 1.49
CA PHE A 140 -25.52 9.89 2.64
C PHE A 140 -25.93 9.20 3.95
N ALA A 141 -27.22 8.89 4.13
CA ALA A 141 -27.67 8.13 5.30
C ALA A 141 -27.05 6.72 5.32
N ALA A 142 -27.03 6.01 4.19
CA ALA A 142 -26.42 4.69 4.10
C ALA A 142 -24.90 4.75 4.35
N GLY A 143 -24.19 5.72 3.76
CA GLY A 143 -22.77 5.89 3.97
C GLY A 143 -22.41 6.17 5.44
N ARG A 144 -23.16 7.06 6.11
CA ARG A 144 -22.97 7.33 7.55
C ARG A 144 -23.27 6.10 8.40
N ALA A 145 -24.33 5.35 8.08
CA ALA A 145 -24.65 4.11 8.80
C ALA A 145 -23.54 3.05 8.66
N ILE A 146 -22.91 2.94 7.48
CA ILE A 146 -21.73 2.07 7.26
C ILE A 146 -20.56 2.53 8.12
N ALA A 147 -20.25 3.83 8.14
CA ALA A 147 -19.19 4.40 8.97
C ALA A 147 -19.41 4.09 10.46
N ASP A 148 -20.64 4.31 10.96
CA ASP A 148 -21.00 4.03 12.36
C ASP A 148 -20.92 2.53 12.69
N ALA A 149 -21.30 1.65 11.75
CA ALA A 149 -21.17 0.21 11.93
C ALA A 149 -19.70 -0.21 11.98
N TYR A 150 -18.85 0.35 11.10
CA TYR A 150 -17.40 0.13 11.13
C TYR A 150 -16.79 0.54 12.47
N ASP A 151 -17.11 1.73 12.97
CA ASP A 151 -16.57 2.23 14.24
C ASP A 151 -16.95 1.32 15.41
N ARG A 152 -18.19 0.83 15.44
CA ARG A 152 -18.61 -0.13 16.47
C ARG A 152 -17.85 -1.45 16.39
N LEU A 153 -17.64 -1.98 15.18
CA LEU A 153 -16.95 -3.26 14.98
C LEU A 153 -15.45 -3.16 15.20
N SER A 154 -14.84 -2.00 14.92
CA SER A 154 -13.41 -1.75 15.10
C SER A 154 -13.04 -1.21 16.49
N SER A 155 -14.02 -0.96 17.35
CA SER A 155 -13.76 -0.48 18.71
C SER A 155 -12.97 -1.51 19.53
N GLY A 156 -11.83 -1.09 20.11
CA GLY A 156 -10.96 -1.95 20.92
C GLY A 156 -10.10 -2.95 20.15
N VAL A 157 -10.15 -2.95 18.80
CA VAL A 157 -9.31 -3.80 17.97
C VAL A 157 -7.86 -3.33 18.00
N ALA A 158 -6.92 -4.28 18.17
CA ALA A 158 -5.50 -3.97 18.08
C ALA A 158 -5.12 -3.44 16.70
N VAL A 159 -4.39 -2.32 16.68
CA VAL A 159 -3.94 -1.68 15.44
C VAL A 159 -2.50 -2.07 15.17
N LEU A 160 -2.23 -2.56 13.95
CA LEU A 160 -0.90 -2.87 13.46
C LEU A 160 -0.73 -2.38 12.01
N ARG A 161 0.52 -2.29 11.56
CA ARG A 161 0.80 -1.98 10.16
C ARG A 161 0.51 -3.22 9.30
N LEU A 162 -0.25 -3.00 8.26
CA LEU A 162 -0.66 -4.03 7.29
C LEU A 162 -0.04 -3.73 5.92
N HIS A 163 -0.12 -4.67 5.03
CA HIS A 163 0.12 -4.45 3.60
C HIS A 163 -0.83 -3.37 3.06
N GLY A 164 -2.12 -3.50 3.35
CA GLY A 164 -3.15 -2.50 2.99
C GLY A 164 -3.87 -2.79 1.67
N ASP A 165 -3.21 -3.45 0.71
CA ASP A 165 -3.78 -3.78 -0.61
C ASP A 165 -3.31 -5.17 -1.10
N LEU A 166 -3.40 -6.19 -0.24
CA LEU A 166 -2.92 -7.52 -0.58
C LEU A 166 -3.91 -8.28 -1.46
N HIS A 167 -3.57 -8.40 -2.73
CA HIS A 167 -4.23 -9.25 -3.70
C HIS A 167 -3.17 -9.97 -4.58
N LEU A 168 -3.57 -10.96 -5.36
CA LEU A 168 -2.61 -11.78 -6.13
C LEU A 168 -1.79 -10.97 -7.13
N GLY A 169 -2.29 -9.84 -7.63
CA GLY A 169 -1.53 -8.92 -8.48
C GLY A 169 -0.35 -8.25 -7.77
N ASN A 170 -0.37 -8.18 -6.44
CA ASN A 170 0.70 -7.65 -5.61
C ASN A 170 1.56 -8.77 -4.98
N VAL A 171 1.51 -9.95 -5.56
CA VAL A 171 2.35 -11.10 -5.21
C VAL A 171 3.13 -11.53 -6.43
N LEU A 172 4.44 -11.68 -6.31
CA LEU A 172 5.24 -12.38 -7.30
C LEU A 172 5.46 -13.82 -6.83
N ASP A 173 5.25 -14.76 -7.72
CA ASP A 173 5.66 -16.17 -7.55
C ASP A 173 6.82 -16.45 -8.51
N ARG A 174 7.92 -16.93 -7.95
CA ARG A 174 9.05 -17.47 -8.69
C ARG A 174 9.41 -18.83 -8.12
N ASP A 175 9.09 -19.87 -8.87
CA ASP A 175 9.41 -21.27 -8.52
C ASP A 175 8.86 -21.68 -7.12
N GLY A 176 7.70 -21.10 -6.74
CA GLY A 176 7.04 -21.32 -5.46
C GLY A 176 7.52 -20.40 -4.32
N GLU A 177 8.45 -19.51 -4.56
CA GLU A 177 8.82 -18.44 -3.62
C GLU A 177 7.96 -17.22 -3.85
N LEU A 178 7.15 -16.89 -2.85
CA LEU A 178 6.26 -15.73 -2.88
C LEU A 178 6.97 -14.48 -2.36
N ARG A 179 6.75 -13.36 -3.04
CA ARG A 179 7.24 -12.03 -2.66
C ARG A 179 6.12 -11.02 -2.72
N LEU A 180 6.02 -10.14 -1.72
CA LEU A 180 4.98 -9.12 -1.65
C LEU A 180 5.46 -7.79 -2.23
N LEU A 181 4.57 -7.12 -2.94
CA LEU A 181 4.79 -5.84 -3.62
C LEU A 181 3.71 -4.83 -3.22
N ASP A 182 4.00 -3.53 -3.39
CA ASP A 182 3.03 -2.42 -3.40
C ASP A 182 2.23 -2.30 -2.08
N PHE A 183 2.92 -1.88 -1.03
CA PHE A 183 2.44 -1.78 0.37
C PHE A 183 1.62 -0.52 0.64
#